data_d2ef6a88ace14cc0f8aa455b9e11c3ad
#
_entry.id   d2ef6a88ace14cc0f8aa455b9e11c3ad
#
_cell.length_a   1.000
_cell.length_b   1.000
_cell.length_c   1.000
_cell.angle_alpha   90.00
_cell.angle_beta   90.00
_cell.angle_gamma   90.00
#
_symmetry.space_group_name_H-M   'P 1'
#
loop_
_entity.id
_entity.type
_entity.pdbx_description
1 polymer ?
#
loop_
_entity_poly.entity_id
_entity_poly.type
_entity_poly.pdbx_seq_one_letter_code
_entity_poly.pdbx_strand_id
1 'polypeptide(L)'
;MDDATFRIPMHGVGGFVSLDAILAVVDGASLEWHLVDIRAIAKRESGVDVLQLEEDVRAHPGGLALTDAALRALARQIDQVIDCEILGLRAERPDASTPDVSIVAFDSTEWIVRLSEAASSRLNQDGRLTLLDVDRAGSARREARSLADGDIVR
;
A
#
# COMPACT_ATOMS: atom_id res chain seq x y z
N MET A 1 20.85 -0.03 -8.13
CA MET A 1 20.05 0.63 -7.08
C MET A 1 18.93 -0.30 -6.68
N ASP A 2 18.67 -0.36 -5.43
CA ASP A 2 17.74 -1.32 -4.86
C ASP A 2 16.32 -0.77 -4.85
N ASP A 3 15.35 -1.67 -4.91
CA ASP A 3 13.94 -1.33 -4.74
C ASP A 3 13.73 -0.69 -3.37
N ALA A 4 12.91 0.35 -3.32
CA ALA A 4 12.56 1.00 -2.07
C ALA A 4 11.40 0.29 -1.38
N THR A 5 11.52 0.03 -0.08
CA THR A 5 10.47 -0.59 0.73
C THR A 5 10.12 0.33 1.89
N PHE A 6 8.82 0.61 2.03
CA PHE A 6 8.26 1.44 3.10
C PHE A 6 7.30 0.60 3.93
N ARG A 7 7.42 0.71 5.25
CA ARG A 7 6.49 0.12 6.21
C ARG A 7 5.73 1.23 6.91
N ILE A 8 4.42 1.22 6.76
CA ILE A 8 3.54 2.28 7.25
C ILE A 8 2.52 1.65 8.20
N PRO A 9 2.55 1.97 9.50
CA PRO A 9 1.54 1.49 10.43
C PRO A 9 0.14 1.93 9.99
N MET A 10 -0.83 1.02 10.00
CA MET A 10 -2.23 1.37 9.69
C MET A 10 -2.82 2.27 10.75
N HIS A 11 -2.45 2.07 12.00
CA HIS A 11 -2.89 2.87 13.15
C HIS A 11 -1.68 3.62 13.70
N GLY A 12 -1.51 4.88 13.31
CA GLY A 12 -0.40 5.72 13.72
C GLY A 12 -0.84 6.93 14.52
N VAL A 13 0.12 7.78 14.88
CA VAL A 13 -0.10 9.04 15.61
C VAL A 13 -1.01 10.00 14.82
N GLY A 14 -1.04 9.91 13.50
CA GLY A 14 -1.90 10.69 12.61
C GLY A 14 -3.29 10.08 12.37
N GLY A 15 -3.63 8.95 13.01
CA GLY A 15 -4.88 8.24 12.82
C GLY A 15 -4.75 7.00 11.92
N PHE A 16 -5.86 6.60 11.33
CA PHE A 16 -5.94 5.42 10.46
C PHE A 16 -5.49 5.73 9.03
N VAL A 17 -4.65 4.87 8.46
CA VAL A 17 -4.19 4.98 7.07
C VAL A 17 -4.99 4.01 6.20
N SER A 18 -5.81 4.54 5.32
CA SER A 18 -6.64 3.76 4.39
C SER A 18 -5.88 3.39 3.11
N LEU A 19 -6.42 2.41 2.36
CA LEU A 19 -5.93 2.11 1.02
C LEU A 19 -5.98 3.33 0.09
N ASP A 20 -7.05 4.12 0.19
CA ASP A 20 -7.19 5.37 -0.57
C ASP A 20 -6.04 6.35 -0.29
N ALA A 21 -5.62 6.47 0.97
CA ALA A 21 -4.48 7.30 1.36
C ALA A 21 -3.15 6.79 0.76
N ILE A 22 -2.92 5.47 0.76
CA ILE A 22 -1.73 4.87 0.13
C ILE A 22 -1.73 5.12 -1.38
N LEU A 23 -2.85 4.90 -2.05
CA LEU A 23 -2.97 5.14 -3.50
C LEU A 23 -2.83 6.61 -3.88
N ALA A 24 -3.22 7.53 -3.01
CA ALA A 24 -3.05 8.97 -3.24
C ALA A 24 -1.57 9.38 -3.34
N VAL A 25 -0.68 8.65 -2.69
CA VAL A 25 0.77 8.91 -2.72
C VAL A 25 1.43 8.23 -3.92
N VAL A 26 0.98 7.02 -4.27
CA VAL A 26 1.56 6.23 -5.35
C VAL A 26 1.03 6.70 -6.71
N ASP A 27 1.94 7.04 -7.61
CA ASP A 27 1.57 7.33 -9.00
C ASP A 27 1.28 6.04 -9.76
N GLY A 28 0.02 5.80 -10.03
CA GLY A 28 -0.48 4.62 -10.73
C GLY A 28 -1.07 4.89 -12.10
N ALA A 29 -1.01 6.13 -12.60
CA ALA A 29 -1.70 6.52 -13.83
C ALA A 29 -1.28 5.73 -15.08
N SER A 30 -0.04 5.24 -15.12
CA SER A 30 0.50 4.42 -16.22
C SER A 30 0.58 2.93 -15.88
N LEU A 31 0.02 2.50 -14.76
CA LEU A 31 0.07 1.14 -14.28
C LEU A 31 -1.24 0.41 -14.55
N GLU A 32 -1.13 -0.86 -14.86
CA GLU A 32 -2.21 -1.84 -14.75
C GLU A 32 -2.10 -2.51 -13.38
N TRP A 33 -3.20 -2.55 -12.66
CA TRP A 33 -3.23 -3.10 -11.32
C TRP A 33 -3.78 -4.53 -11.32
N HIS A 34 -3.19 -5.39 -10.51
CA HIS A 34 -3.64 -6.75 -10.26
C HIS A 34 -3.89 -6.92 -8.77
N LEU A 35 -5.13 -7.18 -8.43
CA LEU A 35 -5.55 -7.48 -7.07
C LEU A 35 -5.42 -8.98 -6.86
N VAL A 36 -4.37 -9.39 -6.17
CA VAL A 36 -3.99 -10.80 -5.98
C VAL A 36 -4.67 -11.42 -4.78
N ASP A 37 -4.83 -10.64 -3.72
CA ASP A 37 -5.53 -11.05 -2.51
C ASP A 37 -6.23 -9.85 -1.88
N ILE A 38 -7.38 -10.09 -1.26
CA ILE A 38 -8.08 -9.08 -0.47
C ILE A 38 -8.97 -9.70 0.59
N ARG A 39 -8.88 -9.15 1.78
CA ARG A 39 -9.86 -9.24 2.87
C ARG A 39 -10.08 -7.85 3.41
N ALA A 40 -11.32 -7.40 3.38
CA ALA A 40 -11.63 -6.02 3.71
C ALA A 40 -13.04 -5.87 4.29
N ILE A 41 -13.28 -4.70 4.87
CA ILE A 41 -14.59 -4.26 5.33
C ILE A 41 -15.00 -3.07 4.48
N ALA A 42 -16.16 -3.17 3.83
CA ALA A 42 -16.70 -2.09 3.03
C ALA A 42 -17.31 -0.99 3.91
N LYS A 43 -17.30 0.24 3.43
CA LYS A 43 -18.05 1.33 4.05
C LYS A 43 -19.55 0.99 4.05
N ARG A 44 -20.23 1.41 5.11
CA ARG A 44 -21.62 1.04 5.39
C ARG A 44 -22.59 1.37 4.26
N GLU A 45 -22.34 2.46 3.54
CA GLU A 45 -23.21 2.95 2.44
C GLU A 45 -22.61 2.68 1.06
N SER A 46 -21.52 1.88 0.98
CA SER A 46 -20.94 1.52 -0.29
C SER A 46 -21.74 0.41 -0.95
N GLY A 47 -21.83 0.44 -2.28
CA GLY A 47 -22.46 -0.61 -3.06
C GLY A 47 -21.56 -1.84 -3.27
N VAL A 48 -20.42 -1.93 -2.58
CA VAL A 48 -19.45 -3.01 -2.78
C VAL A 48 -19.85 -4.24 -1.97
N ASP A 49 -20.02 -5.36 -2.67
CA ASP A 49 -20.09 -6.68 -2.05
C ASP A 49 -18.67 -7.24 -1.89
N VAL A 50 -18.12 -7.14 -0.68
CA VAL A 50 -16.75 -7.57 -0.38
C VAL A 50 -16.60 -9.08 -0.52
N LEU A 51 -17.60 -9.86 -0.16
CA LEU A 51 -17.55 -11.32 -0.29
C LEU A 51 -17.48 -11.75 -1.75
N GLN A 52 -18.25 -11.09 -2.61
CA GLN A 52 -18.19 -11.33 -4.05
C GLN A 52 -16.84 -10.91 -4.62
N LEU A 53 -16.29 -9.77 -4.18
CA LEU A 53 -14.95 -9.32 -4.58
C LEU A 53 -13.86 -10.34 -4.18
N GLU A 54 -13.92 -10.87 -2.97
CA GLU A 54 -12.98 -11.89 -2.49
C GLU A 54 -13.07 -13.18 -3.34
N GLU A 55 -14.27 -13.59 -3.72
CA GLU A 55 -14.48 -14.73 -4.62
C GLU A 55 -13.94 -14.47 -6.02
N ASP A 56 -14.19 -13.29 -6.59
CA ASP A 56 -13.69 -12.89 -7.90
C ASP A 56 -12.16 -12.88 -7.94
N VAL A 57 -11.53 -12.40 -6.88
CA VAL A 57 -10.07 -12.40 -6.74
C VAL A 57 -9.53 -13.83 -6.69
N ARG A 58 -10.14 -14.73 -5.91
CA ARG A 58 -9.73 -16.13 -5.85
C ARG A 58 -9.90 -16.88 -7.19
N ALA A 59 -10.89 -16.48 -7.98
CA ALA A 59 -11.13 -17.05 -9.30
C ALA A 59 -10.08 -16.67 -10.35
N HIS A 60 -9.22 -15.68 -10.06
CA HIS A 60 -8.18 -15.17 -10.94
C HIS A 60 -6.79 -15.41 -10.34
N PRO A 61 -6.12 -16.55 -10.58
CA PRO A 61 -4.85 -16.91 -9.93
C PRO A 61 -3.71 -15.90 -10.17
N GLY A 62 -3.72 -15.18 -11.29
CA GLY A 62 -2.77 -14.12 -11.60
C GLY A 62 -3.15 -12.75 -11.04
N GLY A 63 -4.25 -12.67 -10.31
CA GLY A 63 -4.85 -11.43 -9.82
C GLY A 63 -5.97 -10.91 -10.73
N LEU A 64 -6.93 -10.24 -10.12
CA LEU A 64 -8.01 -9.54 -10.82
C LEU A 64 -7.47 -8.24 -11.40
N ALA A 65 -7.47 -8.11 -12.72
CA ALA A 65 -6.99 -6.92 -13.40
C ALA A 65 -7.95 -5.73 -13.19
N LEU A 66 -7.42 -4.61 -12.76
CA LEU A 66 -8.14 -3.36 -12.54
C LEU A 66 -7.42 -2.21 -13.21
N THR A 67 -8.17 -1.28 -13.78
CA THR A 67 -7.63 0.02 -14.17
C THR A 67 -7.29 0.85 -12.93
N ASP A 68 -6.44 1.86 -13.09
CA ASP A 68 -6.14 2.80 -11.99
C ASP A 68 -7.42 3.46 -11.45
N ALA A 69 -8.30 3.90 -12.32
CA ALA A 69 -9.58 4.49 -11.94
C ALA A 69 -10.48 3.51 -11.16
N ALA A 70 -10.54 2.25 -11.58
CA ALA A 70 -11.33 1.22 -10.91
C ALA A 70 -10.78 0.87 -9.52
N LEU A 71 -9.45 0.75 -9.39
CA LEU A 71 -8.83 0.50 -8.09
C LEU A 71 -9.05 1.67 -7.12
N ARG A 72 -8.90 2.90 -7.58
CA ARG A 72 -9.14 4.09 -6.74
C ARG A 72 -10.62 4.22 -6.33
N ALA A 73 -11.54 3.91 -7.23
CA ALA A 73 -12.97 3.88 -6.92
C ALA A 73 -13.29 2.81 -5.87
N LEU A 74 -12.70 1.62 -5.99
CA LEU A 74 -12.82 0.55 -5.01
C LEU A 74 -12.27 0.97 -3.64
N ALA A 75 -11.08 1.56 -3.62
CA ALA A 75 -10.41 2.00 -2.38
C ALA A 75 -11.24 3.02 -1.59
N ARG A 76 -11.93 3.91 -2.26
CA ARG A 76 -12.85 4.87 -1.62
C ARG A 76 -14.06 4.23 -0.96
N GLN A 77 -14.44 3.03 -1.36
CA GLN A 77 -15.58 2.29 -0.83
C GLN A 77 -15.23 1.30 0.27
N ILE A 78 -13.94 1.10 0.52
CA ILE A 78 -13.43 0.24 1.59
C ILE A 78 -13.16 1.08 2.84
N ASP A 79 -13.71 0.62 3.95
CA ASP A 79 -13.48 1.24 5.26
C ASP A 79 -12.16 0.77 5.86
N GLN A 80 -11.93 -0.52 5.86
CA GLN A 80 -10.72 -1.13 6.42
C GLN A 80 -10.25 -2.31 5.58
N VAL A 81 -8.97 -2.35 5.29
CA VAL A 81 -8.30 -3.53 4.73
C VAL A 81 -7.70 -4.35 5.86
N ILE A 82 -7.97 -5.65 5.85
CA ILE A 82 -7.40 -6.61 6.81
C ILE A 82 -6.12 -7.19 6.21
N ASP A 83 -6.25 -7.81 5.05
CA ASP A 83 -5.14 -8.32 4.25
C ASP A 83 -5.34 -7.91 2.80
N CYS A 84 -4.28 -7.58 2.10
CA CYS A 84 -4.31 -7.45 0.65
C CYS A 84 -2.93 -7.63 0.03
N GLU A 85 -2.93 -7.97 -1.24
CA GLU A 85 -1.77 -7.92 -2.11
C GLU A 85 -2.19 -7.32 -3.45
N ILE A 86 -1.60 -6.18 -3.78
CA ILE A 86 -1.91 -5.42 -4.99
C ILE A 86 -0.61 -5.16 -5.74
N LEU A 87 -0.56 -5.53 -7.02
CA LEU A 87 0.60 -5.34 -7.88
C LEU A 87 0.29 -4.33 -8.97
N GLY A 88 1.17 -3.37 -9.13
CA GLY A 88 1.13 -2.40 -10.22
C GLY A 88 2.18 -2.74 -11.27
N LEU A 89 1.74 -3.01 -12.48
CA LEU A 89 2.59 -3.37 -13.63
C LEU A 89 2.52 -2.28 -14.69
N ARG A 90 3.65 -1.99 -15.32
CA ARG A 90 3.64 -1.11 -16.48
C ARG A 90 2.92 -1.75 -17.64
N ALA A 91 2.02 -1.01 -18.28
CA ALA A 91 1.32 -1.45 -19.49
C ALA A 91 2.29 -1.82 -20.64
N GLU A 92 3.46 -1.18 -20.68
CA GLU A 92 4.51 -1.42 -21.67
C GLU A 92 5.30 -2.72 -21.45
N ARG A 93 5.21 -3.30 -20.24
CA ARG A 93 5.91 -4.54 -19.86
C ARG A 93 5.02 -5.45 -19.05
N PRO A 94 3.92 -5.97 -19.62
CA PRO A 94 3.00 -6.83 -18.88
C PRO A 94 3.63 -8.15 -18.42
N ASP A 95 4.73 -8.57 -19.04
CA ASP A 95 5.46 -9.81 -18.71
C ASP A 95 6.65 -9.58 -17.78
N ALA A 96 6.80 -8.37 -17.23
CA ALA A 96 7.86 -8.10 -16.28
C ALA A 96 7.62 -8.94 -15.00
N SER A 97 8.55 -9.79 -14.66
CA SER A 97 8.51 -10.64 -13.47
C SER A 97 8.55 -9.85 -12.16
N THR A 98 8.83 -8.55 -12.24
CA THR A 98 8.90 -7.65 -11.08
C THR A 98 7.91 -6.51 -11.25
N PRO A 99 6.94 -6.34 -10.37
CA PRO A 99 6.02 -5.22 -10.41
C PRO A 99 6.74 -3.89 -10.14
N ASP A 100 6.26 -2.81 -10.73
CA ASP A 100 6.74 -1.46 -10.43
C ASP A 100 6.34 -1.01 -9.02
N VAL A 101 5.14 -1.40 -8.60
CA VAL A 101 4.59 -1.11 -7.28
C VAL A 101 4.00 -2.38 -6.70
N SER A 102 4.28 -2.63 -5.44
CA SER A 102 3.61 -3.69 -4.66
C SER A 102 3.08 -3.08 -3.38
N ILE A 103 1.80 -3.29 -3.11
CA ILE A 103 1.12 -2.83 -1.89
C ILE A 103 0.60 -4.04 -1.17
N VAL A 104 1.08 -4.27 0.03
CA VAL A 104 0.67 -5.38 0.90
C VAL A 104 0.15 -4.84 2.20
N ALA A 105 -1.00 -5.33 2.63
CA ALA A 105 -1.50 -5.16 3.99
C ALA A 105 -1.49 -6.49 4.72
N PHE A 106 -1.11 -6.46 5.98
CA PHE A 106 -1.02 -7.64 6.80
C PHE A 106 -1.73 -7.45 8.13
N ASP A 107 -2.77 -8.26 8.35
CA ASP A 107 -3.52 -8.40 9.60
C ASP A 107 -3.96 -7.06 10.22
N SER A 108 -4.36 -6.11 9.39
CA SER A 108 -4.77 -4.75 9.81
C SER A 108 -3.71 -3.97 10.61
N THR A 109 -2.44 -4.33 10.52
CA THR A 109 -1.37 -3.74 11.33
C THR A 109 -0.52 -2.74 10.57
N GLU A 110 -0.09 -3.09 9.38
CA GLU A 110 0.80 -2.26 8.58
C GLU A 110 0.58 -2.41 7.08
N TRP A 111 0.97 -1.37 6.37
CA TRP A 111 1.17 -1.38 4.94
C TRP A 111 2.64 -1.61 4.62
N ILE A 112 2.91 -2.46 3.65
CA ILE A 112 4.24 -2.61 3.07
C ILE A 112 4.14 -2.20 1.61
N VAL A 113 4.79 -1.09 1.27
CA VAL A 113 4.82 -0.55 -0.09
C VAL A 113 6.22 -0.74 -0.65
N ARG A 114 6.32 -1.47 -1.75
CA ARG A 114 7.58 -1.66 -2.49
C ARG A 114 7.49 -0.94 -3.82
N LEU A 115 8.53 -0.21 -4.14
CA LEU A 115 8.65 0.55 -5.37
C LEU A 115 9.89 0.08 -6.11
N SER A 116 9.76 -0.18 -7.41
CA SER A 116 10.91 -0.35 -8.29
C SER A 116 11.76 0.93 -8.31
N GLU A 117 12.99 0.84 -8.76
CA GLU A 117 13.85 2.00 -8.95
C GLU A 117 13.19 3.09 -9.79
N ALA A 118 12.55 2.70 -10.91
CA ALA A 118 11.88 3.63 -11.79
C ALA A 118 10.66 4.31 -11.14
N ALA A 119 9.84 3.57 -10.38
CA ALA A 119 8.71 4.12 -9.64
C ALA A 119 9.20 5.04 -8.50
N SER A 120 10.22 4.63 -7.78
CA SER A 120 10.85 5.41 -6.71
C SER A 120 11.40 6.74 -7.23
N SER A 121 12.08 6.73 -8.37
CA SER A 121 12.62 7.94 -9.00
C SER A 121 11.53 8.92 -9.42
N ARG A 122 10.43 8.43 -10.00
CA ARG A 122 9.28 9.27 -10.37
C ARG A 122 8.66 9.94 -9.15
N LEU A 123 8.39 9.17 -8.09
CA LEU A 123 7.82 9.70 -6.86
C LEU A 123 8.74 10.68 -6.14
N ASN A 124 10.06 10.46 -6.22
CA ASN A 124 11.04 11.37 -5.65
C ASN A 124 11.07 12.72 -6.37
N GLN A 125 10.98 12.72 -7.70
CA GLN A 125 10.89 13.94 -8.50
C GLN A 125 9.65 14.78 -8.15
N ASP A 126 8.53 14.11 -7.85
CA ASP A 126 7.28 14.74 -7.46
C ASP A 126 7.22 15.11 -5.96
N GLY A 127 8.25 14.82 -5.18
CA GLY A 127 8.30 15.07 -3.74
C GLY A 127 7.37 14.14 -2.91
N ARG A 128 6.75 13.15 -3.54
CA ARG A 128 5.77 12.27 -2.89
C ARG A 128 6.40 11.26 -1.94
N LEU A 129 7.65 10.88 -2.15
CA LEU A 129 8.38 9.95 -1.28
C LEU A 129 8.50 10.45 0.15
N THR A 130 8.56 11.77 0.33
CA THR A 130 8.61 12.37 1.68
C THR A 130 7.37 12.08 2.50
N LEU A 131 6.21 11.87 1.86
CA LEU A 131 4.98 11.50 2.55
C LEU A 131 5.02 10.06 3.09
N LEU A 132 5.72 9.17 2.42
CA LEU A 132 5.96 7.80 2.89
C LEU A 132 7.08 7.72 3.94
N ASP A 133 8.06 8.62 3.87
CA ASP A 133 9.22 8.66 4.79
C ASP A 133 8.93 9.29 6.15
N VAL A 134 7.88 10.08 6.28
CA VAL A 134 7.55 10.77 7.55
C VAL A 134 7.32 9.76 8.68
N ASP A 135 6.69 8.63 8.38
CA ASP A 135 6.48 7.59 9.39
C ASP A 135 7.74 6.78 9.69
N ARG A 136 8.64 6.64 8.73
CA ARG A 136 9.94 5.99 8.92
C ARG A 136 10.85 6.80 9.87
N ALA A 137 10.88 8.11 9.72
CA ALA A 137 11.63 9.01 10.61
C ALA A 137 11.02 9.06 12.02
N GLY A 138 9.70 8.97 12.14
CA GLY A 138 8.99 8.88 13.41
C GLY A 138 9.29 7.57 14.16
N SER A 139 9.35 6.46 13.45
CA SER A 139 9.69 5.15 14.01
C SER A 139 11.15 5.10 14.50
N ALA A 140 12.09 5.57 13.68
CA ALA A 140 13.50 5.63 14.04
C ALA A 140 13.77 6.54 15.25
N ARG A 141 13.05 7.65 15.38
CA ARG A 141 13.14 8.54 16.56
C ARG A 141 12.58 7.91 17.84
N ARG A 142 11.57 7.04 17.73
CA ARG A 142 11.01 6.31 18.87
C ARG A 142 11.97 5.23 19.36
N GLU A 143 12.59 4.48 18.46
CA GLU A 143 13.58 3.48 18.82
C GLU A 143 14.82 4.12 19.46
N ALA A 144 15.29 5.23 18.92
CA ALA A 144 16.42 5.96 19.50
C ALA A 144 16.09 6.54 20.89
N ARG A 145 14.86 7.00 21.13
CA ARG A 145 14.42 7.45 22.47
C ARG A 145 14.28 6.29 23.46
N SER A 146 13.76 5.16 23.03
CA SER A 146 13.62 3.98 23.88
C SER A 146 14.98 3.43 24.34
N LEU A 147 16.00 3.52 23.49
CA LEU A 147 17.36 3.12 23.82
C LEU A 147 18.06 4.13 24.74
N ALA A 148 17.72 5.42 24.65
CA ALA A 148 18.27 6.46 25.49
C ALA A 148 17.68 6.48 26.92
N ASP A 149 16.42 6.11 27.07
CA ASP A 149 15.75 6.06 28.39
C ASP A 149 16.03 4.75 29.16
N GLY A 150 16.68 3.77 28.54
CA GLY A 150 17.00 2.48 29.15
C GLY A 150 18.25 2.47 30.05
N ASP A 151 18.99 3.58 30.14
CA ASP A 151 20.30 3.60 30.80
C ASP A 151 20.37 4.44 32.07
N ILE A 152 19.25 4.66 32.74
CA ILE A 152 19.24 5.27 34.08
C ILE A 152 18.47 4.37 35.05
N VAL A 153 19.07 3.26 35.45
CA VAL A 153 18.77 2.60 36.72
C VAL A 153 20.08 2.33 37.42
N ARG A 154 20.44 3.23 38.28
CA ARG A 154 21.28 2.97 39.45
C ARG A 154 20.51 3.36 40.68
#